data_c02005df6778ab224609c73ecc29436c
#
_entry.id   c02005df6778ab224609c73ecc29436c
#
_cell.length_a   1.000
_cell.length_b   1.000
_cell.length_c   1.000
_cell.angle_alpha   90.00
_cell.angle_beta   90.00
_cell.angle_gamma   90.00
#
_symmetry.space_group_name_H-M   'P 1'
#
loop_
_entity.id
_entity.type
_entity.pdbx_description
1 polymer ?
#
loop_
_entity_poly.entity_id
_entity_poly.type
_entity_poly.pdbx_seq_one_letter_code
_entity_poly.pdbx_strand_id
1 'polypeptide(L)'
;WQTDPKDLPAGIINRLPVRFNYDNRYFKDTWEGLPADGYTAWMEKMIDDPRITVELGVDFFDESQPYNKTALKAAGVPVVYTGPVDRYFDYELGDLKWRTVDFKEVRYDEGDHFGCPVMNFSDADVPYTRAIEFKNFNPERHDAQNPNKTVVWEEYSRFAERGDEPYYPVNTDADKALYA
;
A
#
# COMPACT_ATOMS: atom_id res chain seq x y z
N TRP A 1 15.55 6.19 2.90
CA TRP A 1 15.48 6.64 4.29
C TRP A 1 16.31 7.88 4.53
N GLN A 2 17.18 8.25 3.59
CA GLN A 2 18.03 9.46 3.63
C GLN A 2 18.81 9.61 4.95
N THR A 3 19.19 8.48 5.55
CA THR A 3 19.87 8.37 6.83
C THR A 3 20.92 7.26 6.73
N ASP A 4 22.09 7.47 7.34
CA ASP A 4 23.12 6.45 7.39
C ASP A 4 22.55 5.18 8.10
N PRO A 5 22.73 3.97 7.54
CA PRO A 5 22.22 2.74 8.13
C PRO A 5 22.60 2.51 9.60
N LYS A 6 23.79 2.98 10.02
CA LYS A 6 24.24 2.87 11.43
C LYS A 6 23.40 3.70 12.42
N ASP A 7 22.72 4.75 11.91
CA ASP A 7 21.89 5.65 12.71
C ASP A 7 20.42 5.21 12.77
N LEU A 8 20.10 4.09 12.06
CA LEU A 8 18.76 3.52 12.06
C LEU A 8 18.53 2.60 13.27
N PRO A 9 17.33 2.60 13.87
CA PRO A 9 16.98 1.63 14.91
C PRO A 9 17.13 0.20 14.42
N ALA A 10 17.76 -0.66 15.21
CA ALA A 10 17.99 -2.08 14.86
C ALA A 10 16.69 -2.83 14.50
N GLY A 11 15.57 -2.46 15.09
CA GLY A 11 14.26 -3.04 14.78
C GLY A 11 13.83 -2.88 13.32
N ILE A 12 14.31 -1.87 12.62
CA ILE A 12 14.04 -1.66 11.19
C ILE A 12 14.79 -2.70 10.34
N ILE A 13 16.04 -2.99 10.71
CA ILE A 13 16.89 -3.92 9.96
C ILE A 13 16.54 -5.38 10.30
N ASN A 14 16.19 -5.67 11.55
CA ASN A 14 15.87 -7.02 12.02
C ASN A 14 14.65 -7.67 11.32
N ARG A 15 13.78 -6.89 10.69
CA ARG A 15 12.67 -7.42 9.89
C ARG A 15 13.11 -8.02 8.55
N LEU A 16 14.31 -7.70 8.09
CA LEU A 16 14.83 -8.22 6.83
C LEU A 16 15.37 -9.64 7.03
N PRO A 17 15.05 -10.59 6.14
CA PRO A 17 15.54 -11.97 6.25
C PRO A 17 17.01 -12.03 5.85
N VAL A 18 17.91 -11.89 6.83
CA VAL A 18 19.35 -12.10 6.61
C VAL A 18 19.62 -13.60 6.57
N ARG A 19 20.17 -14.09 5.48
CA ARG A 19 20.46 -15.51 5.26
C ARG A 19 21.90 -15.70 4.75
N PHE A 20 22.52 -16.81 5.12
CA PHE A 20 23.84 -17.21 4.67
C PHE A 20 23.76 -18.38 3.65
N ASN A 21 22.78 -18.31 2.76
CA ASN A 21 22.53 -19.26 1.69
C ASN A 21 22.03 -18.55 0.44
N TYR A 22 21.80 -19.28 -0.66
CA TYR A 22 21.32 -18.73 -1.94
C TYR A 22 19.79 -18.62 -2.06
N ASP A 23 19.05 -18.76 -0.93
CA ASP A 23 17.60 -18.57 -0.92
C ASP A 23 17.28 -17.07 -1.02
N ASN A 24 16.73 -16.65 -2.14
CA ASN A 24 16.39 -15.26 -2.45
C ASN A 24 14.92 -14.90 -2.15
N ARG A 25 14.11 -15.84 -1.66
CA ARG A 25 12.71 -15.58 -1.31
C ARG A 25 12.61 -14.77 -0.03
N TYR A 26 11.72 -13.79 -0.03
CA TYR A 26 11.46 -12.98 1.17
C TYR A 26 10.74 -13.82 2.25
N PHE A 27 9.67 -14.51 1.86
CA PHE A 27 8.92 -15.42 2.72
C PHE A 27 9.19 -16.89 2.37
N LYS A 28 8.83 -17.79 3.28
CA LYS A 28 8.88 -19.25 3.09
C LYS A 28 7.49 -19.87 3.08
N ASP A 29 6.56 -19.17 2.42
CA ASP A 29 5.18 -19.63 2.30
C ASP A 29 5.08 -20.81 1.33
N THR A 30 4.18 -21.74 1.64
CA THR A 30 3.89 -22.88 0.76
C THR A 30 3.22 -22.41 -0.53
N TRP A 31 2.43 -21.35 -0.45
CA TRP A 31 1.68 -20.78 -1.55
C TRP A 31 2.07 -19.31 -1.72
N GLU A 32 2.59 -18.97 -2.86
CA GLU A 32 2.88 -17.60 -3.26
C GLU A 32 2.55 -17.39 -4.74
N GLY A 33 2.05 -16.22 -5.10
CA GLY A 33 1.69 -15.89 -6.47
C GLY A 33 0.88 -14.61 -6.56
N LEU A 34 0.57 -14.24 -7.78
CA LEU A 34 -0.34 -13.14 -8.11
C LEU A 34 -1.61 -13.73 -8.72
N PRO A 35 -2.79 -13.11 -8.47
CA PRO A 35 -4.02 -13.55 -9.12
C PRO A 35 -3.91 -13.40 -10.65
N ALA A 36 -4.11 -14.50 -11.39
CA ALA A 36 -3.97 -14.51 -12.86
C ALA A 36 -4.90 -13.51 -13.56
N ASP A 37 -6.12 -13.35 -13.03
CA ASP A 37 -7.15 -12.42 -13.54
C ASP A 37 -7.10 -11.04 -12.87
N GLY A 38 -6.08 -10.80 -12.02
CA GLY A 38 -5.93 -9.57 -11.25
C GLY A 38 -6.69 -9.57 -9.92
N TYR A 39 -6.35 -8.58 -9.07
CA TYR A 39 -6.89 -8.49 -7.71
C TYR A 39 -8.39 -8.19 -7.68
N THR A 40 -8.90 -7.39 -8.60
CA THR A 40 -10.33 -7.05 -8.66
C THR A 40 -11.18 -8.31 -8.84
N ALA A 41 -10.87 -9.13 -9.83
CA ALA A 41 -11.57 -10.38 -10.07
C ALA A 41 -11.47 -11.38 -8.90
N TRP A 42 -10.33 -11.38 -8.21
CA TRP A 42 -10.15 -12.18 -7.00
C TRP A 42 -11.04 -11.69 -5.85
N MET A 43 -11.08 -10.37 -5.60
CA MET A 43 -11.93 -9.77 -4.56
C MET A 43 -13.42 -9.98 -4.88
N GLU A 44 -13.82 -9.81 -6.13
CA GLU A 44 -15.20 -10.08 -6.57
C GLU A 44 -15.62 -11.51 -6.24
N LYS A 45 -14.77 -12.51 -6.49
CA LYS A 45 -15.05 -13.91 -6.12
C LYS A 45 -15.15 -14.11 -4.60
N MET A 46 -14.41 -13.34 -3.80
CA MET A 46 -14.47 -13.44 -2.32
C MET A 46 -15.77 -12.90 -1.75
N ILE A 47 -16.36 -11.88 -2.38
CA ILE A 47 -17.59 -11.21 -1.94
C ILE A 47 -18.84 -11.70 -2.68
N ASP A 48 -18.71 -12.67 -3.60
CA ASP A 48 -19.83 -13.28 -4.34
C ASP A 48 -20.61 -14.27 -3.45
N ASP A 49 -21.33 -13.71 -2.48
CA ASP A 49 -22.19 -14.45 -1.57
C ASP A 49 -23.49 -13.65 -1.35
N PRO A 50 -24.69 -14.26 -1.44
CA PRO A 50 -25.96 -13.54 -1.30
C PRO A 50 -26.19 -12.88 0.07
N ARG A 51 -25.38 -13.19 1.07
CA ARG A 51 -25.39 -12.57 2.40
C ARG A 51 -24.54 -11.31 2.47
N ILE A 52 -23.75 -11.02 1.44
CA ILE A 52 -22.84 -9.87 1.38
C ILE A 52 -23.42 -8.83 0.44
N THR A 53 -23.57 -7.61 0.91
CA THR A 53 -23.91 -6.45 0.08
C THR A 53 -22.71 -5.49 0.09
N VAL A 54 -22.27 -5.09 -1.10
CA VAL A 54 -21.15 -4.16 -1.28
C VAL A 54 -21.69 -2.83 -1.77
N GLU A 55 -21.41 -1.78 -1.02
CA GLU A 55 -21.74 -0.42 -1.39
C GLU A 55 -20.42 0.36 -1.59
N LEU A 56 -20.25 0.93 -2.77
CA LEU A 56 -19.09 1.72 -3.14
C LEU A 56 -19.39 3.21 -3.09
N GLY A 57 -18.35 4.04 -2.89
CA GLY A 57 -18.51 5.49 -2.87
C GLY A 57 -19.22 6.02 -1.63
N VAL A 58 -19.27 5.23 -0.55
CA VAL A 58 -19.87 5.62 0.73
C VAL A 58 -18.82 6.21 1.65
N ASP A 59 -18.98 7.46 2.07
CA ASP A 59 -18.19 8.02 3.17
C ASP A 59 -18.92 7.75 4.50
N PHE A 60 -18.28 6.95 5.35
CA PHE A 60 -18.80 6.55 6.66
C PHE A 60 -19.07 7.74 7.61
N PHE A 61 -18.44 8.89 7.37
CA PHE A 61 -18.60 10.10 8.19
C PHE A 61 -19.54 11.13 7.56
N ASP A 62 -20.05 10.90 6.36
CA ASP A 62 -21.03 11.78 5.72
C ASP A 62 -22.46 11.42 6.19
N GLU A 63 -23.01 12.25 7.07
CA GLU A 63 -24.35 12.04 7.66
C GLU A 63 -25.49 12.08 6.63
N SER A 64 -25.25 12.57 5.43
CA SER A 64 -26.25 12.54 4.35
C SER A 64 -26.39 11.14 3.70
N GLN A 65 -25.46 10.25 3.96
CA GLN A 65 -25.42 8.91 3.38
C GLN A 65 -26.10 7.87 4.29
N PRO A 66 -26.70 6.80 3.72
CA PRO A 66 -27.49 5.83 4.50
C PRO A 66 -26.66 4.99 5.48
N TYR A 67 -25.37 4.73 5.18
CA TYR A 67 -24.48 3.87 5.97
C TYR A 67 -23.44 4.68 6.73
N ASN A 68 -23.86 5.81 7.31
CA ASN A 68 -22.95 6.65 8.09
C ASN A 68 -22.81 6.18 9.54
N LYS A 69 -21.79 6.67 10.22
CA LYS A 69 -21.44 6.36 11.64
C LYS A 69 -22.64 6.55 12.57
N THR A 70 -23.33 7.68 12.46
CA THR A 70 -24.45 8.05 13.34
C THR A 70 -25.66 7.14 13.13
N ALA A 71 -26.03 6.90 11.87
CA ALA A 71 -27.17 6.06 11.53
C ALA A 71 -26.96 4.59 11.94
N LEU A 72 -25.79 4.02 11.68
CA LEU A 72 -25.47 2.64 12.05
C LEU A 72 -25.41 2.45 13.56
N LYS A 73 -24.86 3.42 14.29
CA LYS A 73 -24.86 3.43 15.75
C LYS A 73 -26.30 3.49 16.33
N ALA A 74 -27.13 4.35 15.78
CA ALA A 74 -28.53 4.46 16.20
C ALA A 74 -29.33 3.20 15.94
N ALA A 75 -29.04 2.50 14.83
CA ALA A 75 -29.65 1.23 14.46
C ALA A 75 -29.10 0.02 15.25
N GLY A 76 -28.06 0.20 16.09
CA GLY A 76 -27.44 -0.88 16.85
C GLY A 76 -26.70 -1.90 15.97
N VAL A 77 -26.27 -1.50 14.77
CA VAL A 77 -25.52 -2.37 13.86
C VAL A 77 -24.06 -2.47 14.29
N PRO A 78 -23.51 -3.67 14.50
CA PRO A 78 -22.10 -3.83 14.77
C PRO A 78 -21.26 -3.34 13.57
N VAL A 79 -20.24 -2.51 13.86
CA VAL A 79 -19.36 -1.93 12.83
C VAL A 79 -17.93 -2.35 13.08
N VAL A 80 -17.26 -2.83 12.03
CA VAL A 80 -15.81 -3.03 11.97
C VAL A 80 -15.24 -1.95 11.08
N TYR A 81 -14.66 -0.91 11.70
CA TYR A 81 -14.04 0.19 10.97
C TYR A 81 -12.55 -0.08 10.75
N THR A 82 -12.12 -0.10 9.50
CA THR A 82 -10.72 -0.40 9.11
C THR A 82 -9.96 0.82 8.59
N GLY A 83 -10.58 2.00 8.62
CA GLY A 83 -9.93 3.26 8.25
C GLY A 83 -9.04 3.84 9.35
N PRO A 84 -8.49 5.05 9.16
CA PRO A 84 -7.65 5.73 10.14
C PRO A 84 -8.38 5.93 11.48
N VAL A 85 -7.76 5.47 12.57
CA VAL A 85 -8.39 5.50 13.90
C VAL A 85 -8.59 6.91 14.42
N ASP A 86 -7.68 7.82 14.15
CA ASP A 86 -7.79 9.24 14.49
C ASP A 86 -8.99 9.91 13.80
N ARG A 87 -9.26 9.59 12.54
CA ARG A 87 -10.47 10.03 11.83
C ARG A 87 -11.74 9.50 12.49
N TYR A 88 -11.71 8.26 13.00
CA TYR A 88 -12.87 7.69 13.69
C TYR A 88 -13.28 8.51 14.92
N PHE A 89 -12.31 9.07 15.63
CA PHE A 89 -12.49 9.93 16.80
C PHE A 89 -12.42 11.44 16.46
N ASP A 90 -12.65 11.79 15.18
CA ASP A 90 -12.69 13.19 14.72
C ASP A 90 -11.44 13.99 15.11
N TYR A 91 -10.29 13.29 15.15
CA TYR A 91 -8.98 13.87 15.49
C TYR A 91 -8.92 14.58 16.85
N GLU A 92 -9.78 14.20 17.81
CA GLU A 92 -9.92 14.88 19.13
C GLU A 92 -8.62 14.87 19.94
N LEU A 93 -7.75 13.87 19.75
CA LEU A 93 -6.44 13.77 20.41
C LEU A 93 -5.29 14.23 19.51
N GLY A 94 -5.58 14.69 18.29
CA GLY A 94 -4.60 15.07 17.27
C GLY A 94 -4.47 14.06 16.14
N ASP A 95 -3.64 14.41 15.17
CA ASP A 95 -3.42 13.59 13.98
C ASP A 95 -2.30 12.57 14.21
N LEU A 96 -2.53 11.31 13.87
CA LEU A 96 -1.49 10.31 13.75
C LEU A 96 -0.64 10.57 12.51
N LYS A 97 0.65 10.28 12.58
CA LYS A 97 1.55 10.51 11.47
C LYS A 97 1.57 9.33 10.51
N TRP A 98 1.33 9.64 9.25
CA TRP A 98 1.36 8.69 8.14
C TRP A 98 2.39 9.08 7.09
N ARG A 99 2.87 8.09 6.37
CA ARG A 99 3.55 8.27 5.09
C ARG A 99 2.55 8.05 3.98
N THR A 100 2.65 8.87 2.94
CA THR A 100 1.98 8.67 1.67
C THR A 100 3.01 8.51 0.56
N VAL A 101 2.56 8.15 -0.62
CA VAL A 101 3.40 7.99 -1.80
C VAL A 101 2.76 8.71 -2.99
N ASP A 102 3.57 9.44 -3.71
CA ASP A 102 3.21 9.98 -5.01
C ASP A 102 3.83 9.11 -6.10
N PHE A 103 3.08 8.85 -7.15
CA PHE A 103 3.55 8.06 -8.29
C PHE A 103 3.77 8.96 -9.49
N LYS A 104 4.93 8.78 -10.14
CA LYS A 104 5.24 9.42 -11.41
C LYS A 104 5.38 8.38 -12.49
N GLU A 105 4.51 8.45 -13.51
CA GLU A 105 4.61 7.61 -14.69
C GLU A 105 5.73 8.08 -15.61
N VAL A 106 6.63 7.16 -15.95
CA VAL A 106 7.70 7.38 -16.91
C VAL A 106 7.59 6.34 -18.02
N ARG A 107 7.67 6.79 -19.27
CA ARG A 107 7.56 5.93 -20.46
C ARG A 107 8.90 5.81 -21.12
N TYR A 108 9.28 4.58 -21.49
CA TYR A 108 10.51 4.26 -22.20
C TYR A 108 10.20 3.64 -23.54
N ASP A 109 10.97 4.03 -24.57
CA ASP A 109 10.93 3.45 -25.92
C ASP A 109 11.88 2.25 -26.01
N GLU A 110 11.73 1.33 -25.06
CA GLU A 110 12.44 0.05 -24.96
C GLU A 110 11.52 -1.01 -24.34
N GLY A 111 11.79 -2.27 -24.64
CA GLY A 111 10.90 -3.35 -24.25
C GLY A 111 10.89 -3.68 -22.76
N ASP A 112 11.99 -3.40 -22.06
CA ASP A 112 12.20 -3.69 -20.66
C ASP A 112 13.28 -2.75 -20.13
N HIS A 113 13.02 -2.07 -19.01
CA HIS A 113 13.95 -1.08 -18.46
C HIS A 113 14.73 -1.62 -17.27
N PHE A 114 14.05 -2.29 -16.33
CA PHE A 114 14.67 -2.81 -15.11
C PHE A 114 14.88 -4.33 -15.11
N GLY A 115 14.26 -5.07 -16.00
CA GLY A 115 14.33 -6.52 -16.04
C GLY A 115 13.66 -7.22 -14.85
N CYS A 116 12.91 -6.48 -14.04
CA CYS A 116 12.19 -7.01 -12.89
C CYS A 116 10.95 -6.16 -12.59
N PRO A 117 9.93 -6.74 -11.92
CA PRO A 117 8.68 -6.00 -11.64
C PRO A 117 8.86 -4.88 -10.62
N VAL A 118 9.80 -4.99 -9.69
CA VAL A 118 10.03 -3.98 -8.64
C VAL A 118 11.52 -3.84 -8.37
N MET A 119 12.00 -2.61 -8.43
CA MET A 119 13.36 -2.23 -8.03
C MET A 119 13.27 -1.27 -6.84
N ASN A 120 13.96 -1.58 -5.73
CA ASN A 120 14.07 -0.68 -4.58
C ASN A 120 15.40 0.08 -4.64
N PHE A 121 15.36 1.36 -4.27
CA PHE A 121 16.51 2.25 -4.23
C PHE A 121 16.77 2.70 -2.80
N SER A 122 18.00 2.52 -2.34
CA SER A 122 18.45 2.91 -1.01
C SER A 122 19.40 4.12 -1.04
N ASP A 123 19.90 4.48 -2.21
CA ASP A 123 20.88 5.53 -2.39
C ASP A 123 20.26 6.92 -2.21
N ALA A 124 20.97 7.79 -1.52
CA ALA A 124 20.45 9.12 -1.16
C ALA A 124 20.33 10.09 -2.36
N ASP A 125 21.04 9.80 -3.45
CA ASP A 125 21.00 10.57 -4.69
C ASP A 125 19.86 10.18 -5.63
N VAL A 126 19.17 9.06 -5.36
CA VAL A 126 17.95 8.66 -6.07
C VAL A 126 16.74 9.23 -5.33
N PRO A 127 15.92 10.09 -5.97
CA PRO A 127 14.85 10.81 -5.27
C PRO A 127 13.60 9.97 -5.00
N TYR A 128 13.47 8.80 -5.60
CA TYR A 128 12.36 7.86 -5.39
C TYR A 128 12.85 6.60 -4.67
N THR A 129 11.96 5.98 -3.93
CA THR A 129 12.28 4.80 -3.09
C THR A 129 12.11 3.49 -3.83
N ARG A 130 11.32 3.50 -4.89
CA ARG A 130 10.97 2.31 -5.67
C ARG A 130 10.63 2.68 -7.10
N ALA A 131 10.95 1.79 -8.03
CA ALA A 131 10.43 1.80 -9.39
C ALA A 131 9.64 0.51 -9.63
N ILE A 132 8.50 0.61 -10.29
CA ILE A 132 7.59 -0.50 -10.57
C ILE A 132 7.41 -0.59 -12.09
N GLU A 133 7.83 -1.70 -12.67
CA GLU A 133 7.64 -2.01 -14.09
C GLU A 133 6.58 -3.10 -14.24
N PHE A 134 5.33 -2.69 -14.42
CA PHE A 134 4.15 -3.56 -14.31
C PHE A 134 4.13 -4.76 -15.25
N LYS A 135 4.67 -4.61 -16.45
CA LYS A 135 4.71 -5.71 -17.44
C LYS A 135 5.45 -6.94 -16.91
N ASN A 136 6.43 -6.75 -16.03
CA ASN A 136 7.25 -7.81 -15.48
C ASN A 136 6.58 -8.63 -14.37
N PHE A 137 5.40 -8.21 -13.90
CA PHE A 137 4.59 -9.04 -12.99
C PHE A 137 3.90 -10.21 -13.66
N ASN A 138 3.56 -10.07 -14.95
CA ASN A 138 2.81 -11.07 -15.71
C ASN A 138 3.53 -11.36 -17.04
N PRO A 139 4.69 -12.01 -17.01
CA PRO A 139 5.49 -12.27 -18.21
C PRO A 139 4.76 -13.13 -19.25
N GLU A 140 3.78 -13.93 -18.84
CA GLU A 140 2.94 -14.73 -19.71
C GLU A 140 1.98 -13.89 -20.58
N ARG A 141 1.80 -12.61 -20.26
CA ARG A 141 0.97 -11.67 -21.02
C ARG A 141 1.75 -10.86 -22.05
N HIS A 142 2.94 -11.26 -22.42
CA HIS A 142 3.80 -10.53 -23.36
C HIS A 142 3.17 -10.34 -24.74
N ASP A 143 2.30 -11.23 -25.17
CA ASP A 143 1.55 -11.13 -26.42
C ASP A 143 0.60 -9.93 -26.48
N ALA A 144 0.09 -9.50 -25.32
CA ALA A 144 -0.79 -8.34 -25.19
C ALA A 144 -0.03 -7.03 -24.91
N GLN A 145 1.28 -7.09 -24.76
CA GLN A 145 2.13 -5.95 -24.42
C GLN A 145 2.94 -5.45 -25.61
N ASN A 146 3.21 -4.14 -25.63
CA ASN A 146 4.11 -3.61 -26.64
C ASN A 146 5.57 -4.07 -26.36
N PRO A 147 6.20 -4.83 -27.27
CA PRO A 147 7.54 -5.35 -27.05
C PRO A 147 8.64 -4.28 -27.09
N ASN A 148 8.33 -3.09 -27.63
CA ASN A 148 9.30 -2.00 -27.82
C ASN A 148 9.06 -0.82 -26.86
N LYS A 149 8.11 -0.95 -25.91
CA LYS A 149 7.80 0.12 -24.96
C LYS A 149 7.50 -0.44 -23.60
N THR A 150 7.91 0.30 -22.56
CA THR A 150 7.53 -0.01 -21.20
C THR A 150 7.12 1.24 -20.43
N VAL A 151 6.38 1.02 -19.34
CA VAL A 151 5.96 2.07 -18.41
C VAL A 151 6.46 1.70 -17.03
N VAL A 152 7.12 2.65 -16.41
CA VAL A 152 7.64 2.54 -15.05
C VAL A 152 6.93 3.56 -14.17
N TRP A 153 6.54 3.16 -12.99
CA TRP A 153 6.09 4.08 -11.96
C TRP A 153 7.19 4.28 -10.92
N GLU A 154 7.64 5.52 -10.78
CA GLU A 154 8.56 5.95 -9.73
C GLU A 154 7.74 6.32 -8.48
N GLU A 155 8.06 5.72 -7.32
CA GLU A 155 7.38 5.91 -6.04
C GLU A 155 8.14 6.91 -5.17
N TYR A 156 7.54 8.07 -4.93
CA TYR A 156 8.07 9.14 -4.08
C TYR A 156 7.38 9.15 -2.72
N SER A 157 8.11 8.84 -1.65
CA SER A 157 7.55 8.80 -0.31
C SER A 157 7.68 10.15 0.40
N ARG A 158 6.58 10.62 0.99
CA ARG A 158 6.53 11.84 1.82
C ARG A 158 5.64 11.65 3.05
N PHE A 159 5.65 12.63 3.95
CA PHE A 159 4.64 12.66 5.01
C PHE A 159 3.26 12.99 4.42
N ALA A 160 2.24 12.29 4.91
CA ALA A 160 0.86 12.56 4.54
C ALA A 160 0.36 13.84 5.21
N GLU A 161 -0.45 14.59 4.48
CA GLU A 161 -1.26 15.70 4.99
C GLU A 161 -2.73 15.28 5.05
N ARG A 162 -3.59 16.05 5.70
CA ARG A 162 -5.04 15.77 5.71
C ARG A 162 -5.59 15.80 4.29
N GLY A 163 -6.28 14.70 3.92
CA GLY A 163 -6.81 14.51 2.57
C GLY A 163 -5.94 13.62 1.67
N ASP A 164 -4.70 13.35 2.06
CA ASP A 164 -3.88 12.34 1.39
C ASP A 164 -4.33 10.92 1.77
N GLU A 165 -4.08 9.97 0.87
CA GLU A 165 -4.23 8.55 1.17
C GLU A 165 -3.14 8.10 2.16
N PRO A 166 -3.49 7.55 3.33
CA PRO A 166 -2.52 7.10 4.32
C PRO A 166 -2.02 5.69 3.98
N TYR A 167 -0.77 5.56 3.53
CA TYR A 167 -0.18 4.26 3.17
C TYR A 167 0.48 3.54 4.35
N TYR A 168 1.31 4.25 5.14
CA TYR A 168 2.10 3.63 6.20
C TYR A 168 2.05 4.47 7.48
N PRO A 169 1.66 3.89 8.63
CA PRO A 169 1.78 4.58 9.91
C PRO A 169 3.26 4.79 10.28
N VAL A 170 3.61 5.96 10.79
CA VAL A 170 4.99 6.25 11.22
C VAL A 170 5.30 5.58 12.55
N ASN A 171 4.30 5.45 13.42
CA ASN A 171 4.40 4.75 14.71
C ASN A 171 5.50 5.30 15.63
N THR A 172 5.64 6.62 15.72
CA THR A 172 6.53 7.24 16.69
C THR A 172 6.03 7.00 18.13
N ASP A 173 6.87 7.25 19.12
CA ASP A 173 6.43 7.16 20.52
C ASP A 173 5.37 8.21 20.84
N ALA A 174 5.41 9.36 20.18
CA ALA A 174 4.34 10.37 20.26
C ALA A 174 3.02 9.85 19.68
N ASP A 175 3.06 9.18 18.50
CA ASP A 175 1.85 8.57 17.91
C ASP A 175 1.28 7.49 18.85
N LYS A 176 2.13 6.63 19.42
CA LYS A 176 1.70 5.60 20.39
C LYS A 176 1.03 6.19 21.63
N ALA A 177 1.51 7.34 22.09
CA ALA A 177 0.91 8.02 23.25
C ALA A 177 -0.50 8.58 22.96
N LEU A 178 -0.84 8.83 21.68
CA LEU A 178 -2.17 9.34 21.32
C LEU A 178 -3.26 8.26 21.38
N TYR A 179 -2.91 6.98 21.22
CA TYR A 179 -3.90 5.89 21.22
C TYR A 179 -3.72 4.88 22.37
N ALA A 180 -2.85 5.18 23.35
CA ALA A 180 -2.68 4.39 24.56
C ALA A 180 -3.68 4.82 25.64
#